data_358589e2f446612fe9c00d7cd73ae14d
#
_entry.id   358589e2f446612fe9c00d7cd73ae14d
#
_cell.length_a   1.000
_cell.length_b   1.000
_cell.length_c   1.000
_cell.angle_alpha   90.00
_cell.angle_beta   90.00
_cell.angle_gamma   90.00
#
_symmetry.space_group_name_H-M   'P 1'
#
loop_
_entity.id
_entity.type
_entity.pdbx_description
1 polymer ?
#
loop_
_entity_poly.entity_id
_entity_poly.type
_entity_poly.pdbx_seq_one_letter_code
_entity_poly.pdbx_strand_id
1 'polypeptide(L)'
;MNTGILKEMGLTDTEIKVYIASLEQGESLASKISKKAGVERAVTYHILEKLIRKGIVSWVIKENRKYFSAAEPEKLKSLLREKEDLLDDLIPELVKLKKSEEQPLSIEVFKGKEGFKIVLEDLIRDKTPYYIIGYTGKAPEIAGFWYIHWNKRRVKNKVKRYLLIHKGDESIEALKYPLTEVRTLPEQAMQESKTSIIIYNDDKVLLFLPLEEFVGIRIKSKEVHNSYKEYFDILWKKSKIKRMK
;
A
#
# COMPACT_ATOMS: atom_id res chain seq x y z
N MET A 1 8.77 -6.87 19.43
CA MET A 1 9.15 -6.83 18.00
C MET A 1 7.90 -7.14 17.17
N ASN A 2 7.55 -6.33 16.18
CA ASN A 2 6.41 -6.60 15.30
C ASN A 2 6.84 -7.59 14.19
N THR A 3 6.42 -8.84 14.30
CA THR A 3 6.77 -9.93 13.36
C THR A 3 5.70 -10.17 12.29
N GLY A 4 4.64 -9.33 12.24
CA GLY A 4 3.53 -9.49 11.30
C GLY A 4 3.98 -9.55 9.84
N ILE A 5 4.98 -8.77 9.46
CA ILE A 5 5.54 -8.79 8.11
C ILE A 5 6.12 -10.17 7.71
N LEU A 6 6.68 -10.92 8.65
CA LEU A 6 7.21 -12.26 8.37
C LEU A 6 6.09 -13.24 8.02
N LYS A 7 4.89 -13.08 8.61
CA LYS A 7 3.71 -13.87 8.23
C LYS A 7 3.24 -13.50 6.81
N GLU A 8 3.21 -12.22 6.47
CA GLU A 8 2.88 -11.76 5.13
C GLU A 8 3.88 -12.29 4.08
N MET A 9 5.13 -12.52 4.46
CA MET A 9 6.14 -13.19 3.64
C MET A 9 5.94 -14.71 3.52
N GLY A 10 4.96 -15.30 4.19
CA GLY A 10 4.62 -16.72 4.13
C GLY A 10 5.36 -17.59 5.15
N LEU A 11 5.78 -17.02 6.28
CA LEU A 11 6.26 -17.80 7.42
C LEU A 11 5.11 -18.08 8.39
N THR A 12 5.02 -19.32 8.87
CA THR A 12 4.10 -19.68 9.95
C THR A 12 4.61 -19.17 11.31
N ASP A 13 3.75 -19.10 12.32
CA ASP A 13 4.14 -18.67 13.67
C ASP A 13 5.29 -19.50 14.24
N THR A 14 5.29 -20.79 13.97
CA THR A 14 6.36 -21.70 14.45
C THR A 14 7.65 -21.50 13.65
N GLU A 15 7.59 -21.26 12.34
CA GLU A 15 8.76 -20.90 11.54
C GLU A 15 9.39 -19.58 12.01
N ILE A 16 8.58 -18.60 12.37
CA ILE A 16 9.04 -17.31 12.91
C ILE A 16 9.77 -17.51 14.25
N LYS A 17 9.21 -18.32 15.17
CA LYS A 17 9.86 -18.63 16.45
C LYS A 17 11.23 -19.28 16.25
N VAL A 18 11.31 -20.28 15.38
CA VAL A 18 12.57 -21.00 15.09
C VAL A 18 13.58 -20.10 14.38
N TYR A 19 13.15 -19.28 13.44
CA TYR A 19 14.02 -18.31 12.74
C TYR A 19 14.61 -17.28 13.71
N ILE A 20 13.79 -16.68 14.58
CA ILE A 20 14.25 -15.71 15.57
C ILE A 20 15.22 -16.38 16.56
N ALA A 21 14.89 -17.58 17.05
CA ALA A 21 15.78 -18.33 17.92
C ALA A 21 17.12 -18.65 17.24
N SER A 22 17.11 -18.93 15.93
CA SER A 22 18.34 -19.16 15.15
C SER A 22 19.19 -17.90 15.02
N LEU A 23 18.55 -16.73 14.84
CA LEU A 23 19.25 -15.43 14.83
C LEU A 23 19.90 -15.14 16.19
N GLU A 24 19.15 -15.32 17.28
CA GLU A 24 19.65 -15.05 18.64
C GLU A 24 20.75 -16.00 19.10
N GLN A 25 20.71 -17.26 18.65
CA GLN A 25 21.72 -18.27 19.03
C GLN A 25 22.97 -18.23 18.15
N GLY A 26 22.91 -17.55 17.00
CA GLY A 26 23.97 -17.67 16.00
C GLY A 26 24.14 -19.12 15.51
N GLU A 27 25.34 -19.52 15.14
CA GLU A 27 25.65 -20.86 14.71
C GLU A 27 25.48 -21.86 15.89
N SER A 28 24.49 -22.73 15.83
CA SER A 28 24.10 -23.58 16.95
C SER A 28 23.49 -24.92 16.52
N LEU A 29 23.52 -25.89 17.44
CA LEU A 29 22.83 -27.16 17.27
C LEU A 29 21.31 -26.97 17.33
N ALA A 30 20.55 -27.78 16.58
CA ALA A 30 19.09 -27.76 16.60
C ALA A 30 18.48 -27.89 17.99
N SER A 31 19.13 -28.60 18.91
CA SER A 31 18.69 -28.72 20.31
C SER A 31 18.74 -27.42 21.10
N LYS A 32 19.71 -26.53 20.82
CA LYS A 32 19.77 -25.20 21.45
C LYS A 32 18.70 -24.29 20.88
N ILE A 33 18.53 -24.33 19.55
CA ILE A 33 17.49 -23.56 18.85
C ILE A 33 16.09 -24.01 19.32
N SER A 34 15.83 -25.31 19.39
CA SER A 34 14.60 -25.92 19.93
C SER A 34 14.24 -25.38 21.31
N LYS A 35 15.21 -25.47 22.25
CA LYS A 35 15.02 -24.95 23.61
C LYS A 35 14.71 -23.47 23.64
N LYS A 36 15.41 -22.66 22.83
CA LYS A 36 15.22 -21.21 22.75
C LYS A 36 13.88 -20.84 22.12
N ALA A 37 13.48 -21.57 21.07
CA ALA A 37 12.21 -21.33 20.37
C ALA A 37 10.97 -21.81 21.14
N GLY A 38 11.18 -22.69 22.19
CA GLY A 38 10.06 -23.34 22.87
C GLY A 38 9.31 -24.32 21.95
N VAL A 39 10.01 -24.98 21.02
CA VAL A 39 9.45 -25.89 20.01
C VAL A 39 10.10 -27.25 20.17
N GLU A 40 9.33 -28.34 20.06
CA GLU A 40 9.84 -29.70 20.15
C GLU A 40 10.99 -29.93 19.16
N ARG A 41 12.00 -30.73 19.58
CA ARG A 41 13.22 -30.92 18.80
C ARG A 41 12.97 -31.54 17.42
N ALA A 42 12.09 -32.55 17.32
CA ALA A 42 11.76 -33.18 16.04
C ALA A 42 11.10 -32.17 15.08
N VAL A 43 10.15 -31.36 15.59
CA VAL A 43 9.49 -30.29 14.86
C VAL A 43 10.50 -29.24 14.46
N THR A 44 11.45 -28.87 15.32
CA THR A 44 12.49 -27.88 15.02
C THR A 44 13.36 -28.31 13.83
N TYR A 45 13.76 -29.58 13.74
CA TYR A 45 14.50 -30.06 12.57
C TYR A 45 13.71 -29.90 11.27
N HIS A 46 12.43 -30.31 11.29
CA HIS A 46 11.56 -30.14 10.11
C HIS A 46 11.39 -28.68 9.69
N ILE A 47 11.29 -27.77 10.68
CA ILE A 47 11.19 -26.33 10.41
C ILE A 47 12.51 -25.79 9.87
N LEU A 48 13.65 -26.16 10.47
CA LEU A 48 14.96 -25.75 9.97
C LEU A 48 15.16 -26.18 8.51
N GLU A 49 14.74 -27.37 8.12
CA GLU A 49 14.77 -27.81 6.72
C GLU A 49 13.89 -26.95 5.81
N LYS A 50 12.69 -26.53 6.27
CA LYS A 50 11.84 -25.58 5.54
C LYS A 50 12.51 -24.22 5.39
N LEU A 51 13.13 -23.71 6.45
CA LEU A 51 13.82 -22.42 6.43
C LEU A 51 15.08 -22.46 5.54
N ILE A 52 15.76 -23.61 5.47
CA ILE A 52 16.86 -23.85 4.52
C ILE A 52 16.34 -23.80 3.08
N ARG A 53 15.23 -24.48 2.77
CA ARG A 53 14.61 -24.40 1.43
C ARG A 53 14.15 -22.98 1.07
N LYS A 54 13.76 -22.19 2.07
CA LYS A 54 13.43 -20.76 1.89
C LYS A 54 14.70 -19.87 1.81
N GLY A 55 15.90 -20.42 1.99
CA GLY A 55 17.16 -19.66 1.88
C GLY A 55 17.45 -18.69 3.03
N ILE A 56 16.75 -18.82 4.18
CA ILE A 56 16.92 -17.94 5.35
C ILE A 56 17.61 -18.61 6.55
N VAL A 57 17.95 -19.89 6.41
CA VAL A 57 18.82 -20.65 7.33
C VAL A 57 19.80 -21.46 6.49
N SER A 58 21.03 -21.61 6.98
CA SER A 58 22.06 -22.48 6.42
C SER A 58 22.54 -23.46 7.49
N TRP A 59 23.37 -24.42 7.11
CA TRP A 59 23.99 -25.33 8.03
C TRP A 59 25.43 -25.69 7.64
N VAL A 60 26.22 -26.06 8.63
CA VAL A 60 27.57 -26.56 8.43
C VAL A 60 27.75 -27.82 9.31
N ILE A 61 28.68 -28.69 8.90
CA ILE A 61 29.07 -29.85 9.73
C ILE A 61 30.36 -29.50 10.48
N LYS A 62 30.34 -29.61 11.80
CA LYS A 62 31.50 -29.50 12.69
C LYS A 62 31.46 -30.68 13.66
N GLU A 63 32.59 -31.35 13.89
CA GLU A 63 32.68 -32.46 14.79
C GLU A 63 31.57 -33.50 14.57
N ASN A 64 31.31 -33.86 13.32
CA ASN A 64 30.27 -34.81 12.92
C ASN A 64 28.84 -34.42 13.34
N ARG A 65 28.56 -33.13 13.57
CA ARG A 65 27.24 -32.59 13.96
C ARG A 65 26.84 -31.42 13.04
N LYS A 66 25.53 -31.32 12.80
CA LYS A 66 24.98 -30.18 12.04
C LYS A 66 24.76 -28.97 12.95
N TYR A 67 25.39 -27.86 12.62
CA TYR A 67 25.17 -26.56 13.21
C TYR A 67 24.37 -25.72 12.22
N PHE A 68 23.33 -25.07 12.70
CA PHE A 68 22.43 -24.22 11.89
C PHE A 68 22.69 -22.76 12.22
N SER A 69 22.61 -21.91 11.20
CA SER A 69 22.76 -20.46 11.32
C SER A 69 21.70 -19.76 10.49
N ALA A 70 21.02 -18.78 11.06
CA ALA A 70 20.16 -17.90 10.28
C ALA A 70 20.99 -17.05 9.34
N ALA A 71 20.49 -16.81 8.14
CA ALA A 71 21.07 -15.84 7.21
C ALA A 71 20.88 -14.42 7.77
N GLU A 72 21.74 -13.49 7.31
CA GLU A 72 21.59 -12.07 7.65
C GLU A 72 20.18 -11.58 7.32
N PRO A 73 19.55 -10.72 8.18
CA PRO A 73 18.17 -10.25 7.97
C PRO A 73 17.94 -9.56 6.61
N GLU A 74 18.99 -8.99 6.03
CA GLU A 74 18.98 -8.39 4.69
C GLU A 74 18.59 -9.39 3.59
N LYS A 75 18.87 -10.69 3.80
CA LYS A 75 18.46 -11.75 2.85
C LYS A 75 16.95 -11.79 2.64
N LEU A 76 16.15 -11.43 3.65
CA LEU A 76 14.69 -11.34 3.52
C LEU A 76 14.29 -10.32 2.44
N LYS A 77 15.03 -9.20 2.32
CA LYS A 77 14.79 -8.20 1.25
C LYS A 77 15.14 -8.77 -0.13
N SER A 78 16.24 -9.53 -0.22
CA SER A 78 16.64 -10.16 -1.49
C SER A 78 15.59 -11.14 -1.99
N LEU A 79 15.02 -11.95 -1.08
CA LEU A 79 13.94 -12.89 -1.42
C LEU A 79 12.65 -12.21 -1.91
N LEU A 80 12.34 -11.02 -1.36
CA LEU A 80 11.22 -10.23 -1.87
C LEU A 80 11.49 -9.69 -3.27
N ARG A 81 12.72 -9.22 -3.54
CA ARG A 81 13.11 -8.75 -4.87
C ARG A 81 13.07 -9.87 -5.90
N GLU A 82 13.61 -11.05 -5.56
CA GLU A 82 13.54 -12.22 -6.45
C GLU A 82 12.09 -12.57 -6.85
N LYS A 83 11.13 -12.45 -5.90
CA LYS A 83 9.71 -12.65 -6.19
C LYS A 83 9.11 -11.51 -7.02
N GLU A 84 9.52 -10.28 -6.79
CA GLU A 84 9.12 -9.10 -7.57
C GLU A 84 9.56 -9.26 -9.03
N ASP A 85 10.83 -9.64 -9.26
CA ASP A 85 11.38 -9.87 -10.60
C ASP A 85 10.60 -10.99 -11.35
N LEU A 86 10.35 -12.13 -10.69
CA LEU A 86 9.56 -13.23 -11.26
C LEU A 86 8.12 -12.82 -11.58
N LEU A 87 7.52 -11.97 -10.77
CA LEU A 87 6.19 -11.46 -11.01
C LEU A 87 6.18 -10.46 -12.18
N ASP A 88 7.20 -9.61 -12.28
CA ASP A 88 7.34 -8.67 -13.39
C ASP A 88 7.46 -9.38 -14.73
N ASP A 89 8.16 -10.53 -14.78
CA ASP A 89 8.23 -11.39 -15.97
C ASP A 89 6.87 -12.01 -16.33
N LEU A 90 6.06 -12.37 -15.32
CA LEU A 90 4.76 -13.01 -15.53
C LEU A 90 3.64 -12.00 -15.88
N ILE A 91 3.71 -10.77 -15.38
CA ILE A 91 2.67 -9.74 -15.60
C ILE A 91 2.31 -9.55 -17.08
N PRO A 92 3.24 -9.49 -18.05
CA PRO A 92 2.90 -9.32 -19.47
C PRO A 92 2.03 -10.47 -20.02
N GLU A 93 2.23 -11.69 -19.54
CA GLU A 93 1.41 -12.85 -19.94
C GLU A 93 0.00 -12.76 -19.35
N LEU A 94 -0.10 -12.38 -18.06
CA LEU A 94 -1.39 -12.18 -17.41
C LEU A 94 -2.19 -11.04 -18.05
N VAL A 95 -1.51 -9.96 -18.46
CA VAL A 95 -2.15 -8.85 -19.18
C VAL A 95 -2.73 -9.30 -20.52
N LYS A 96 -2.05 -10.19 -21.27
CA LYS A 96 -2.58 -10.74 -22.52
C LYS A 96 -3.83 -11.62 -22.31
N LEU A 97 -3.93 -12.30 -21.15
CA LEU A 97 -5.11 -13.10 -20.81
C LEU A 97 -6.32 -12.25 -20.43
N LYS A 98 -6.07 -11.02 -19.98
CA LYS A 98 -7.15 -10.08 -19.66
C LYS A 98 -7.79 -9.65 -20.99
N LYS A 99 -8.99 -10.17 -21.29
CA LYS A 99 -9.80 -9.68 -22.40
C LYS A 99 -10.08 -8.20 -22.18
N SER A 100 -9.36 -7.36 -22.91
CA SER A 100 -9.59 -5.92 -22.95
C SER A 100 -10.71 -5.67 -23.96
N GLU A 101 -11.96 -5.75 -23.51
CA GLU A 101 -12.98 -4.94 -24.17
C GLU A 101 -12.68 -3.50 -23.71
N GLU A 102 -12.16 -2.69 -24.61
CA GLU A 102 -12.13 -1.24 -24.43
C GLU A 102 -13.58 -0.74 -24.45
N GLN A 103 -14.26 -0.91 -23.32
CA GLN A 103 -15.57 -0.28 -23.17
C GLN A 103 -15.35 1.22 -22.99
N PRO A 104 -16.02 2.05 -23.79
CA PRO A 104 -15.91 3.51 -23.69
C PRO A 104 -16.39 4.02 -22.32
N LEU A 105 -17.13 3.20 -21.59
CA LEU A 105 -17.58 3.45 -20.22
C LEU A 105 -17.44 2.17 -19.41
N SER A 106 -16.73 2.22 -18.27
CA SER A 106 -16.78 1.18 -17.27
C SER A 106 -17.02 1.76 -15.86
N ILE A 107 -17.75 1.01 -15.04
CA ILE A 107 -18.07 1.38 -13.67
C ILE A 107 -17.60 0.24 -12.76
N GLU A 108 -16.82 0.59 -11.74
CA GLU A 108 -16.31 -0.36 -10.76
C GLU A 108 -16.59 0.13 -9.35
N VAL A 109 -16.93 -0.79 -8.46
CA VAL A 109 -17.22 -0.48 -7.05
C VAL A 109 -16.16 -1.12 -6.18
N PHE A 110 -15.56 -0.32 -5.31
CA PHE A 110 -14.56 -0.72 -4.32
C PHE A 110 -15.16 -0.58 -2.92
N LYS A 111 -14.93 -1.57 -2.05
CA LYS A 111 -15.43 -1.55 -0.67
C LYS A 111 -14.32 -1.85 0.31
N GLY A 112 -14.46 -1.31 1.51
CA GLY A 112 -13.57 -1.55 2.63
C GLY A 112 -12.14 -1.09 2.44
N LYS A 113 -11.30 -1.44 3.41
CA LYS A 113 -9.90 -1.01 3.46
C LYS A 113 -9.07 -1.47 2.26
N GLU A 114 -9.27 -2.71 1.80
CA GLU A 114 -8.50 -3.24 0.67
C GLU A 114 -8.94 -2.60 -0.65
N GLY A 115 -10.26 -2.39 -0.84
CA GLY A 115 -10.75 -1.62 -1.99
C GLY A 115 -10.19 -0.20 -2.02
N PHE A 116 -10.08 0.45 -0.84
CA PHE A 116 -9.47 1.77 -0.73
C PHE A 116 -7.98 1.78 -1.12
N LYS A 117 -7.21 0.77 -0.70
CA LYS A 117 -5.81 0.64 -1.09
C LYS A 117 -5.64 0.50 -2.61
N ILE A 118 -6.49 -0.31 -3.27
CA ILE A 118 -6.47 -0.47 -4.73
C ILE A 118 -6.65 0.88 -5.43
N VAL A 119 -7.62 1.66 -4.97
CA VAL A 119 -7.85 3.02 -5.51
C VAL A 119 -6.64 3.92 -5.31
N LEU A 120 -6.04 3.93 -4.13
CA LEU A 120 -4.87 4.75 -3.85
C LEU A 120 -3.66 4.34 -4.69
N GLU A 121 -3.44 3.04 -4.92
CA GLU A 121 -2.36 2.56 -5.82
C GLU A 121 -2.60 3.03 -7.26
N ASP A 122 -3.84 3.00 -7.72
CA ASP A 122 -4.19 3.47 -9.06
C ASP A 122 -3.88 4.97 -9.26
N LEU A 123 -4.05 5.80 -8.20
CA LEU A 123 -3.73 7.23 -8.24
C LEU A 123 -2.24 7.55 -8.49
N ILE A 124 -1.33 6.66 -8.14
CA ILE A 124 0.11 6.90 -8.28
C ILE A 124 0.78 6.06 -9.38
N ARG A 125 0.05 5.13 -10.00
CA ARG A 125 0.56 4.21 -11.02
C ARG A 125 1.11 4.94 -12.24
N ASP A 126 0.32 5.85 -12.81
CA ASP A 126 0.66 6.52 -14.07
C ASP A 126 1.48 7.80 -13.85
N LYS A 127 1.83 8.09 -12.59
CA LYS A 127 2.61 9.27 -12.17
C LYS A 127 2.05 10.61 -12.65
N THR A 128 0.76 10.67 -12.94
CA THR A 128 0.03 11.88 -13.31
C THR A 128 -0.50 12.62 -12.08
N PRO A 129 -0.73 13.93 -12.13
CA PRO A 129 -1.38 14.65 -11.05
C PRO A 129 -2.83 14.21 -10.90
N TYR A 130 -3.40 14.36 -9.69
CA TYR A 130 -4.81 14.15 -9.44
C TYR A 130 -5.44 15.29 -8.66
N TYR A 131 -6.75 15.41 -8.80
CA TYR A 131 -7.54 16.53 -8.31
C TYR A 131 -8.66 16.01 -7.43
N ILE A 132 -8.93 16.68 -6.30
CA ILE A 132 -10.00 16.28 -5.38
C ILE A 132 -10.90 17.47 -5.09
N ILE A 133 -12.20 17.30 -5.31
CA ILE A 133 -13.24 18.23 -4.89
C ILE A 133 -13.86 17.71 -3.60
N GLY A 134 -13.93 18.52 -2.55
CA GLY A 134 -14.51 18.15 -1.25
C GLY A 134 -13.67 17.13 -0.49
N TYR A 135 -12.36 17.33 -0.38
CA TYR A 135 -11.49 16.43 0.36
C TYR A 135 -11.84 16.37 1.85
N THR A 136 -12.20 15.19 2.35
CA THR A 136 -12.72 14.99 3.71
C THR A 136 -11.66 14.64 4.76
N GLY A 137 -10.43 14.35 4.37
CA GLY A 137 -9.38 13.95 5.31
C GLY A 137 -9.46 12.52 5.87
N LYS A 138 -10.42 11.71 5.45
CA LYS A 138 -10.70 10.37 6.01
C LYS A 138 -9.69 9.28 5.63
N ALA A 139 -8.82 9.51 4.66
CA ALA A 139 -7.85 8.52 4.18
C ALA A 139 -6.95 7.90 5.28
N PRO A 140 -6.41 8.66 6.26
CA PRO A 140 -5.63 8.09 7.37
C PRO A 140 -6.45 7.17 8.28
N GLU A 141 -7.73 7.49 8.53
CA GLU A 141 -8.62 6.67 9.36
C GLU A 141 -8.87 5.31 8.70
N ILE A 142 -9.06 5.29 7.38
CA ILE A 142 -9.37 4.07 6.62
C ILE A 142 -8.13 3.18 6.47
N ALA A 143 -6.99 3.74 6.06
CA ALA A 143 -5.81 2.96 5.70
C ALA A 143 -4.72 2.90 6.79
N GLY A 144 -4.81 3.72 7.85
CA GLY A 144 -3.85 3.71 8.97
C GLY A 144 -2.40 3.96 8.54
N PHE A 145 -1.47 3.21 9.14
CA PHE A 145 -0.03 3.32 8.82
C PHE A 145 0.31 3.10 7.34
N TRP A 146 -0.48 2.30 6.63
CA TRP A 146 -0.27 2.07 5.21
C TRP A 146 -0.38 3.37 4.39
N TYR A 147 -1.30 4.28 4.76
CA TYR A 147 -1.45 5.59 4.10
C TYR A 147 -0.18 6.46 4.20
N ILE A 148 0.55 6.37 5.32
CA ILE A 148 1.81 7.08 5.50
C ILE A 148 2.85 6.58 4.49
N HIS A 149 3.01 5.26 4.35
CA HIS A 149 3.92 4.65 3.39
C HIS A 149 3.52 4.95 1.94
N TRP A 150 2.21 4.92 1.65
CA TRP A 150 1.69 5.28 0.35
C TRP A 150 2.03 6.75 -0.01
N ASN A 151 1.84 7.71 0.90
CA ASN A 151 2.22 9.11 0.66
C ASN A 151 3.72 9.28 0.41
N LYS A 152 4.60 8.55 1.11
CA LYS A 152 6.03 8.56 0.84
C LYS A 152 6.32 8.10 -0.59
N ARG A 153 5.65 7.04 -1.08
CA ARG A 153 5.78 6.56 -2.46
C ARG A 153 5.21 7.57 -3.46
N ARG A 154 4.06 8.18 -3.17
CA ARG A 154 3.49 9.25 -3.99
C ARG A 154 4.49 10.40 -4.21
N VAL A 155 5.11 10.87 -3.12
CA VAL A 155 6.11 11.96 -3.17
C VAL A 155 7.36 11.52 -3.92
N LYS A 156 7.86 10.30 -3.68
CA LYS A 156 9.01 9.72 -4.41
C LYS A 156 8.73 9.62 -5.91
N ASN A 157 7.51 9.26 -6.29
CA ASN A 157 7.05 9.20 -7.68
C ASN A 157 6.71 10.59 -8.27
N LYS A 158 6.91 11.67 -7.51
CA LYS A 158 6.65 13.07 -7.91
C LYS A 158 5.18 13.34 -8.32
N VAL A 159 4.24 12.56 -7.82
CA VAL A 159 2.81 12.72 -8.11
C VAL A 159 2.26 13.90 -7.31
N LYS A 160 1.86 14.97 -8.01
CA LYS A 160 1.20 16.14 -7.43
C LYS A 160 -0.26 15.86 -7.15
N ARG A 161 -0.81 16.55 -6.14
CA ARG A 161 -2.25 16.56 -5.88
C ARG A 161 -2.76 17.95 -5.60
N TYR A 162 -3.99 18.21 -6.03
CA TYR A 162 -4.69 19.47 -5.89
C TYR A 162 -5.99 19.23 -5.12
N LEU A 163 -6.13 19.85 -3.96
CA LEU A 163 -7.23 19.61 -3.03
C LEU A 163 -8.10 20.85 -2.89
N LEU A 164 -9.40 20.69 -3.12
CA LEU A 164 -10.42 21.64 -2.71
C LEU A 164 -11.06 21.11 -1.41
N ILE A 165 -10.84 21.85 -0.32
CA ILE A 165 -11.35 21.51 1.02
C ILE A 165 -12.49 22.43 1.42
N HIS A 166 -13.32 22.00 2.38
CA HIS A 166 -14.31 22.88 3.00
C HIS A 166 -13.64 23.85 4.00
N LYS A 167 -14.31 24.97 4.23
CA LYS A 167 -13.90 25.92 5.29
C LYS A 167 -14.03 25.22 6.64
N GLY A 168 -12.98 25.25 7.45
CA GLY A 168 -12.93 24.55 8.73
C GLY A 168 -12.14 23.25 8.73
N ASP A 169 -11.97 22.58 7.57
CA ASP A 169 -11.18 21.34 7.43
C ASP A 169 -9.65 21.61 7.38
N GLU A 170 -9.21 22.57 8.17
CA GLU A 170 -7.88 23.17 8.01
C GLU A 170 -6.74 22.39 8.68
N SER A 171 -7.07 21.40 9.51
CA SER A 171 -6.11 20.55 10.24
C SER A 171 -5.81 19.21 9.54
N ILE A 172 -6.14 19.09 8.26
CA ILE A 172 -6.05 17.83 7.52
C ILE A 172 -4.59 17.39 7.39
N GLU A 173 -4.30 16.14 7.79
CA GLU A 173 -2.96 15.55 7.71
C GLU A 173 -2.35 15.58 6.30
N ALA A 174 -3.19 15.57 5.26
CA ALA A 174 -2.74 15.67 3.88
C ALA A 174 -1.87 16.90 3.61
N LEU A 175 -2.07 17.99 4.34
CA LEU A 175 -1.30 19.24 4.20
C LEU A 175 0.17 19.09 4.60
N LYS A 176 0.49 18.10 5.43
CA LYS A 176 1.86 17.82 5.88
C LYS A 176 2.77 17.21 4.81
N TYR A 177 2.19 16.74 3.70
CA TYR A 177 2.97 16.06 2.67
C TYR A 177 3.33 17.00 1.51
N PRO A 178 4.58 16.98 1.01
CA PRO A 178 5.00 17.73 -0.17
C PRO A 178 4.16 17.42 -1.42
N LEU A 179 4.29 18.24 -2.45
CA LEU A 179 3.57 18.13 -3.72
C LEU A 179 2.03 18.12 -3.52
N THR A 180 1.55 18.94 -2.59
CA THR A 180 0.14 19.11 -2.28
C THR A 180 -0.20 20.59 -2.35
N GLU A 181 -1.12 20.96 -3.24
CA GLU A 181 -1.68 22.29 -3.31
C GLU A 181 -3.11 22.26 -2.78
N VAL A 182 -3.46 23.23 -1.95
CA VAL A 182 -4.76 23.26 -1.27
C VAL A 182 -5.40 24.62 -1.44
N ARG A 183 -6.68 24.61 -1.77
CA ARG A 183 -7.55 25.80 -1.75
C ARG A 183 -8.85 25.48 -1.03
N THR A 184 -9.44 26.51 -0.43
CA THR A 184 -10.72 26.40 0.26
C THR A 184 -11.85 26.70 -0.74
N LEU A 185 -12.84 25.81 -0.79
CA LEU A 185 -14.06 25.99 -1.59
C LEU A 185 -14.77 27.32 -1.21
N PRO A 186 -15.44 27.96 -2.17
CA PRO A 186 -16.32 29.09 -1.87
C PRO A 186 -17.36 28.69 -0.80
N GLU A 187 -17.69 29.64 0.08
CA GLU A 187 -18.53 29.39 1.27
C GLU A 187 -19.92 28.83 0.95
N GLN A 188 -20.41 29.07 -0.26
CA GLN A 188 -21.73 28.61 -0.75
C GLN A 188 -21.66 27.26 -1.50
N ALA A 189 -20.47 26.71 -1.71
CA ALA A 189 -20.29 25.48 -2.47
C ALA A 189 -20.18 24.27 -1.56
N MET A 190 -21.07 23.28 -1.77
CA MET A 190 -20.98 21.94 -1.22
C MET A 190 -20.92 21.86 0.34
N GLN A 191 -21.52 22.78 1.08
CA GLN A 191 -21.43 22.88 2.55
C GLN A 191 -21.84 21.61 3.30
N GLU A 192 -22.72 20.79 2.75
CA GLU A 192 -23.23 19.55 3.36
C GLU A 192 -22.63 18.26 2.74
N SER A 193 -21.78 18.41 1.74
CA SER A 193 -21.24 17.22 1.06
C SER A 193 -20.17 16.54 1.90
N LYS A 194 -20.43 15.28 2.28
CA LYS A 194 -19.46 14.38 2.91
C LYS A 194 -18.70 13.52 1.90
N THR A 195 -18.96 13.69 0.61
CA THR A 195 -18.33 12.93 -0.47
C THR A 195 -17.18 13.67 -1.09
N SER A 196 -16.15 12.96 -1.53
CA SER A 196 -15.07 13.52 -2.33
C SER A 196 -15.17 13.02 -3.78
N ILE A 197 -14.85 13.88 -4.73
CA ILE A 197 -14.73 13.51 -6.14
C ILE A 197 -13.26 13.58 -6.49
N ILE A 198 -12.69 12.47 -6.94
CA ILE A 198 -11.28 12.35 -7.32
C ILE A 198 -11.19 12.18 -8.83
N ILE A 199 -10.43 13.05 -9.49
CA ILE A 199 -10.27 13.10 -10.94
C ILE A 199 -8.82 12.79 -11.24
N TYR A 200 -8.53 11.79 -12.09
CA TYR A 200 -7.17 11.29 -12.31
C TYR A 200 -7.00 10.51 -13.62
N ASN A 201 -5.76 10.32 -14.05
CA ASN A 201 -5.33 9.47 -15.17
C ASN A 201 -6.06 9.78 -16.50
N ASP A 202 -6.46 11.03 -16.73
CA ASP A 202 -7.09 11.57 -17.95
C ASP A 202 -8.37 10.85 -18.44
N ASP A 203 -8.82 9.80 -17.73
CA ASP A 203 -10.00 9.01 -18.10
C ASP A 203 -10.82 8.52 -16.89
N LYS A 204 -10.44 8.86 -15.65
CA LYS A 204 -11.07 8.31 -14.44
C LYS A 204 -11.61 9.36 -13.50
N VAL A 205 -12.79 9.08 -12.98
CA VAL A 205 -13.41 9.81 -11.88
C VAL A 205 -13.80 8.80 -10.80
N LEU A 206 -13.46 9.07 -9.55
CA LEU A 206 -13.88 8.27 -8.40
C LEU A 206 -14.77 9.11 -7.48
N LEU A 207 -15.95 8.61 -7.19
CA LEU A 207 -16.78 9.10 -6.09
C LEU A 207 -16.37 8.37 -4.81
N PHE A 208 -15.83 9.11 -3.86
CA PHE A 208 -15.43 8.60 -2.56
C PHE A 208 -16.54 8.86 -1.55
N LEU A 209 -17.10 7.80 -1.00
CA LEU A 209 -18.21 7.81 -0.04
C LEU A 209 -17.69 7.32 1.33
N PRO A 210 -17.47 8.21 2.29
CA PRO A 210 -17.01 7.85 3.64
C PRO A 210 -18.21 7.46 4.51
N LEU A 211 -18.82 6.32 4.19
CA LEU A 211 -19.88 5.70 4.97
C LEU A 211 -19.30 5.00 6.20
N GLU A 212 -20.05 4.11 6.89
CA GLU A 212 -19.50 3.27 7.96
C GLU A 212 -18.31 2.46 7.48
N GLU A 213 -18.36 1.97 6.24
CA GLU A 213 -17.27 1.38 5.50
C GLU A 213 -17.00 2.21 4.24
N PHE A 214 -15.73 2.29 3.81
CA PHE A 214 -15.38 2.93 2.55
C PHE A 214 -16.13 2.31 1.37
N VAL A 215 -16.73 3.15 0.56
CA VAL A 215 -17.27 2.78 -0.76
C VAL A 215 -16.71 3.78 -1.79
N GLY A 216 -16.09 3.26 -2.82
CA GLY A 216 -15.61 4.02 -3.98
C GLY A 216 -16.32 3.55 -5.24
N ILE A 217 -16.84 4.48 -6.04
CA ILE A 217 -17.40 4.21 -7.36
C ILE A 217 -16.49 4.85 -8.39
N ARG A 218 -15.75 4.04 -9.15
CA ARG A 218 -14.88 4.50 -10.21
C ARG A 218 -15.62 4.46 -11.54
N ILE A 219 -15.64 5.57 -12.23
CA ILE A 219 -16.14 5.70 -13.60
C ILE A 219 -14.91 5.90 -14.49
N LYS A 220 -14.70 4.99 -15.45
CA LYS A 220 -13.69 5.14 -16.49
C LYS A 220 -14.38 5.61 -17.76
N SER A 221 -14.22 6.88 -18.08
CA SER A 221 -14.71 7.54 -19.29
C SER A 221 -14.00 8.87 -19.46
N LYS A 222 -13.44 9.10 -20.63
CA LYS A 222 -12.77 10.36 -20.95
C LYS A 222 -13.72 11.56 -20.94
N GLU A 223 -14.95 11.37 -21.38
CA GLU A 223 -15.98 12.43 -21.38
C GLU A 223 -16.36 12.83 -19.96
N VAL A 224 -16.61 11.85 -19.08
CA VAL A 224 -16.92 12.09 -17.68
C VAL A 224 -15.74 12.76 -16.97
N HIS A 225 -14.51 12.27 -17.21
CA HIS A 225 -13.30 12.87 -16.67
C HIS A 225 -13.19 14.35 -17.07
N ASN A 226 -13.33 14.67 -18.35
CA ASN A 226 -13.19 16.04 -18.85
C ASN A 226 -14.24 16.99 -18.24
N SER A 227 -15.49 16.54 -18.10
CA SER A 227 -16.56 17.32 -17.47
C SER A 227 -16.24 17.62 -15.99
N TYR A 228 -15.82 16.62 -15.23
CA TYR A 228 -15.45 16.83 -13.82
C TYR A 228 -14.16 17.65 -13.67
N LYS A 229 -13.23 17.53 -14.61
CA LYS A 229 -12.01 18.36 -14.63
C LYS A 229 -12.34 19.83 -14.87
N GLU A 230 -13.27 20.11 -15.75
CA GLU A 230 -13.77 21.47 -15.99
C GLU A 230 -14.43 22.04 -14.72
N TYR A 231 -15.28 21.24 -14.03
CA TYR A 231 -15.88 21.67 -12.76
C TYR A 231 -14.82 21.97 -11.71
N PHE A 232 -13.79 21.12 -11.61
CA PHE A 232 -12.66 21.37 -10.71
C PHE A 232 -11.98 22.70 -11.06
N ASP A 233 -11.67 22.97 -12.32
CA ASP A 233 -10.95 24.17 -12.75
C ASP A 233 -11.75 25.47 -12.48
N ILE A 234 -13.06 25.43 -12.68
CA ILE A 234 -13.96 26.55 -12.34
C ILE A 234 -13.92 26.82 -10.82
N LEU A 235 -14.06 25.76 -10.01
CA LEU A 235 -14.02 25.88 -8.55
C LEU A 235 -12.64 26.32 -8.06
N TRP A 236 -11.57 25.80 -8.66
CA TRP A 236 -10.19 26.16 -8.34
C TRP A 236 -9.90 27.64 -8.59
N LYS A 237 -10.36 28.19 -9.69
CA LYS A 237 -10.21 29.63 -10.01
C LYS A 237 -10.95 30.52 -9.02
N LYS A 238 -12.12 30.09 -8.54
CA LYS A 238 -12.96 30.83 -7.58
C LYS A 238 -12.56 30.62 -6.12
N SER A 239 -11.72 29.65 -5.84
CA SER A 239 -11.31 29.29 -4.46
C SER A 239 -10.16 30.17 -3.96
N LYS A 240 -10.06 30.32 -2.64
CA LYS A 240 -9.00 31.11 -1.99
C LYS A 240 -7.75 30.25 -1.76
N ILE A 241 -6.57 30.80 -2.11
CA ILE A 241 -5.28 30.15 -1.81
C ILE A 241 -5.10 30.12 -0.31
N LYS A 242 -4.85 28.93 0.23
CA LYS A 242 -4.42 28.79 1.62
C LYS A 242 -2.90 28.84 1.66
N ARG A 243 -2.32 29.92 2.21
CA ARG A 243 -0.91 29.97 2.57
C ARG A 243 -0.76 29.16 3.88
N MET A 244 0.05 28.11 3.88
CA MET A 244 0.47 27.45 5.10
C MET A 244 1.22 28.49 5.95
N LYS A 245 0.80 28.64 7.20
CA LYS A 245 1.58 29.34 8.23
C LYS A 245 2.68 28.44 8.75
#